data_613abf86b2b0d8d28e90a3a95cf2fc18
#
_entry.id   613abf86b2b0d8d28e90a3a95cf2fc18
#
_cell.length_a   1.000
_cell.length_b   1.000
_cell.length_c   1.000
_cell.angle_alpha   90.00
_cell.angle_beta   90.00
_cell.angle_gamma   90.00
#
_symmetry.space_group_name_H-M   'P 1'
#
loop_
_entity.id
_entity.type
_entity.pdbx_description
1 polymer ?
#
loop_
_entity_poly.entity_id
_entity_poly.type
_entity_poly.pdbx_seq_one_letter_code
_entity_poly.pdbx_strand_id
1 'polypeptide(L)'
;MFETTQVLFAFNSNHMEGSTLSVEQTSDLYTTGSMSPADGMDAIRLDDAIETRNHFHAFNWMLDRVDRPVDDAMICSMHAILKRGTSQEQDPDNNVGAYKARPNVIGGLLQEHTVLAADVPAAMREVIAAHRELKDDPFSIAFAHWLFETTHPFFDGNGRVGRLLLFKELLRIDAMPMVIQDRNRGLYVRGLREFGRTPGYLIDTLLAERDVYRGIVETMAPDRTSYTYHDAWDGVVARRIENPYLKHAWDELDIFGACGDGAVPGPPMRGDVRGRA
;
A
#
# COMPACT_ATOMS: atom_id res chain seq x y z
N MET A 1 -3.88 -9.08 -22.13
CA MET A 1 -4.11 -7.99 -21.16
C MET A 1 -3.84 -8.43 -19.73
N PHE A 2 -4.59 -9.33 -19.13
CA PHE A 2 -4.38 -9.71 -17.72
C PHE A 2 -3.02 -10.36 -17.41
N GLU A 3 -2.40 -11.06 -18.35
CA GLU A 3 -1.05 -11.59 -18.18
C GLU A 3 -0.04 -10.47 -17.94
N THR A 4 0.02 -9.50 -18.85
CA THR A 4 0.92 -8.34 -18.70
C THR A 4 0.62 -7.56 -17.41
N THR A 5 -0.67 -7.37 -17.09
CA THR A 5 -1.09 -6.73 -15.83
C THR A 5 -0.55 -7.49 -14.62
N GLN A 6 -0.66 -8.81 -14.59
CA GLN A 6 -0.18 -9.62 -13.47
C GLN A 6 1.33 -9.49 -13.26
N VAL A 7 2.11 -9.55 -14.35
CA VAL A 7 3.57 -9.41 -14.27
C VAL A 7 3.94 -8.01 -13.76
N LEU A 8 3.38 -6.95 -14.36
CA LEU A 8 3.65 -5.58 -13.94
C LEU A 8 3.22 -5.31 -12.50
N PHE A 9 2.06 -5.82 -12.11
CA PHE A 9 1.55 -5.63 -10.75
C PHE A 9 2.42 -6.37 -9.73
N ALA A 10 2.70 -7.65 -9.97
CA ALA A 10 3.54 -8.44 -9.06
C ALA A 10 4.93 -7.82 -8.93
N PHE A 11 5.57 -7.44 -10.05
CA PHE A 11 6.86 -6.77 -10.03
C PHE A 11 6.82 -5.50 -9.17
N ASN A 12 6.01 -4.51 -9.54
CA ASN A 12 5.99 -3.23 -8.86
C ASN A 12 5.59 -3.36 -7.39
N SER A 13 4.56 -4.16 -7.11
CA SER A 13 4.03 -4.32 -5.75
C SER A 13 5.01 -5.02 -4.81
N ASN A 14 5.73 -6.05 -5.27
CA ASN A 14 6.75 -6.72 -4.47
C ASN A 14 8.04 -5.89 -4.36
N HIS A 15 8.42 -5.17 -5.43
CA HIS A 15 9.62 -4.34 -5.43
C HIS A 15 9.50 -3.18 -4.41
N MET A 16 8.31 -2.58 -4.28
CA MET A 16 8.01 -1.61 -3.23
C MET A 16 8.20 -2.16 -1.81
N GLU A 17 8.03 -3.47 -1.61
CA GLU A 17 8.23 -4.17 -0.33
C GLU A 17 9.66 -4.74 -0.19
N GLY A 18 10.55 -4.43 -1.12
CA GLY A 18 11.96 -4.79 -1.05
C GLY A 18 12.34 -6.10 -1.74
N SER A 19 11.50 -6.64 -2.61
CA SER A 19 11.89 -7.72 -3.51
C SER A 19 12.98 -7.26 -4.47
N THR A 20 13.91 -8.15 -4.76
CA THR A 20 15.06 -7.89 -5.64
C THR A 20 14.90 -8.47 -7.05
N LEU A 21 13.75 -9.09 -7.33
CA LEU A 21 13.49 -9.69 -8.64
C LEU A 21 13.34 -8.62 -9.73
N SER A 22 13.95 -8.83 -10.90
CA SER A 22 13.74 -7.98 -12.06
C SER A 22 12.37 -8.22 -12.72
N VAL A 23 11.99 -7.35 -13.65
CA VAL A 23 10.78 -7.53 -14.47
C VAL A 23 10.86 -8.81 -15.28
N GLU A 24 12.04 -9.11 -15.86
CA GLU A 24 12.28 -10.31 -16.65
C GLU A 24 12.15 -11.56 -15.78
N GLN A 25 12.76 -11.59 -14.60
CA GLN A 25 12.63 -12.70 -13.66
C GLN A 25 11.19 -12.91 -13.20
N THR A 26 10.45 -11.81 -12.98
CA THR A 26 9.01 -11.87 -12.64
C THR A 26 8.20 -12.46 -13.81
N SER A 27 8.51 -12.06 -15.04
CA SER A 27 7.89 -12.59 -16.25
C SER A 27 8.21 -14.07 -16.48
N ASP A 28 9.47 -14.47 -16.29
CA ASP A 28 9.90 -15.85 -16.42
C ASP A 28 9.19 -16.76 -15.39
N LEU A 29 9.11 -16.30 -14.15
CA LEU A 29 8.39 -17.02 -13.10
C LEU A 29 6.90 -17.19 -13.45
N TYR A 30 6.29 -16.18 -14.07
CA TYR A 30 4.90 -16.26 -14.52
C TYR A 30 4.70 -17.26 -15.67
N THR A 31 5.56 -17.19 -16.68
CA THR A 31 5.39 -17.95 -17.94
C THR A 31 5.89 -19.37 -17.87
N THR A 32 6.99 -19.61 -17.15
CA THR A 32 7.69 -20.91 -17.13
C THR A 32 7.66 -21.58 -15.75
N GLY A 33 7.31 -20.86 -14.71
CA GLY A 33 7.41 -21.31 -13.31
C GLY A 33 8.86 -21.41 -12.80
N SER A 34 9.83 -20.91 -13.56
CA SER A 34 11.25 -20.91 -13.22
C SER A 34 11.88 -19.54 -13.45
N MET A 35 13.03 -19.30 -12.85
CA MET A 35 13.82 -18.10 -13.08
C MET A 35 15.30 -18.38 -12.89
N SER A 36 16.14 -17.60 -13.55
CA SER A 36 17.59 -17.62 -13.37
C SER A 36 18.05 -16.41 -12.59
N PRO A 37 19.15 -16.51 -11.81
CA PRO A 37 19.79 -15.32 -11.25
C PRO A 37 20.13 -14.34 -12.38
N ALA A 38 19.93 -13.04 -12.15
CA ALA A 38 20.39 -12.01 -13.06
C ALA A 38 21.91 -11.94 -13.08
N ASP A 39 22.51 -11.42 -14.16
CA ASP A 39 23.95 -11.25 -14.25
C ASP A 39 24.48 -10.43 -13.06
N GLY A 40 25.49 -10.99 -12.38
CA GLY A 40 26.06 -10.38 -11.17
C GLY A 40 25.33 -10.64 -9.87
N MET A 41 24.24 -11.44 -9.86
CA MET A 41 23.58 -11.89 -8.64
C MET A 41 24.06 -13.29 -8.26
N ASP A 42 24.53 -13.45 -7.02
CA ASP A 42 24.98 -14.78 -6.51
C ASP A 42 23.80 -15.67 -6.11
N ALA A 43 22.66 -15.09 -5.72
CA ALA A 43 21.47 -15.83 -5.27
C ALA A 43 20.20 -14.99 -5.36
N ILE A 44 19.08 -15.70 -5.51
CA ILE A 44 17.71 -15.15 -5.38
C ILE A 44 17.20 -15.52 -3.98
N ARG A 45 16.62 -14.56 -3.27
CA ARG A 45 15.95 -14.85 -2.00
C ARG A 45 14.71 -15.71 -2.27
N LEU A 46 14.61 -16.82 -1.56
CA LEU A 46 13.50 -17.77 -1.78
C LEU A 46 12.14 -17.10 -1.52
N ASP A 47 12.02 -16.28 -0.49
CA ASP A 47 10.78 -15.59 -0.18
C ASP A 47 10.36 -14.63 -1.30
N ASP A 48 11.29 -13.93 -1.97
CA ASP A 48 10.96 -13.06 -3.11
C ASP A 48 10.28 -13.85 -4.24
N ALA A 49 10.80 -15.06 -4.53
CA ALA A 49 10.23 -15.95 -5.53
C ALA A 49 8.84 -16.48 -5.13
N ILE A 50 8.71 -16.92 -3.88
CA ILE A 50 7.44 -17.43 -3.32
C ILE A 50 6.39 -16.32 -3.31
N GLU A 51 6.71 -15.15 -2.79
CA GLU A 51 5.79 -14.02 -2.70
C GLU A 51 5.35 -13.52 -4.09
N THR A 52 6.26 -13.50 -5.06
CA THR A 52 5.92 -13.13 -6.44
C THR A 52 4.95 -14.13 -7.07
N ARG A 53 5.19 -15.42 -6.92
CA ARG A 53 4.25 -16.45 -7.38
C ARG A 53 2.91 -16.36 -6.65
N ASN A 54 2.94 -16.13 -5.36
CA ASN A 54 1.73 -15.96 -4.55
C ASN A 54 0.94 -14.71 -4.94
N HIS A 55 1.62 -13.64 -5.39
CA HIS A 55 0.95 -12.46 -5.91
C HIS A 55 0.11 -12.79 -7.15
N PHE A 56 0.61 -13.63 -8.07
CA PHE A 56 -0.18 -14.09 -9.21
C PHE A 56 -1.41 -14.89 -8.76
N HIS A 57 -1.24 -15.78 -7.77
CA HIS A 57 -2.36 -16.54 -7.21
C HIS A 57 -3.39 -15.64 -6.55
N ALA A 58 -2.95 -14.66 -5.76
CA ALA A 58 -3.83 -13.69 -5.10
C ALA A 58 -4.58 -12.83 -6.12
N PHE A 59 -3.91 -12.39 -7.18
CA PHE A 59 -4.52 -11.62 -8.27
C PHE A 59 -5.62 -12.42 -8.99
N ASN A 60 -5.35 -13.66 -9.38
CA ASN A 60 -6.35 -14.51 -10.03
C ASN A 60 -7.52 -14.82 -9.08
N TRP A 61 -7.21 -15.17 -7.83
CA TRP A 61 -8.23 -15.42 -6.81
C TRP A 61 -9.14 -14.21 -6.58
N MET A 62 -8.58 -13.02 -6.61
CA MET A 62 -9.28 -11.74 -6.49
C MET A 62 -10.17 -11.47 -7.71
N LEU A 63 -9.68 -11.70 -8.94
CA LEU A 63 -10.44 -11.52 -10.17
C LEU A 63 -11.70 -12.41 -10.21
N ASP A 64 -11.60 -13.66 -9.76
CA ASP A 64 -12.76 -14.57 -9.66
C ASP A 64 -13.84 -14.07 -8.69
N ARG A 65 -13.54 -13.03 -7.91
CA ARG A 65 -14.39 -12.49 -6.84
C ARG A 65 -14.62 -10.99 -6.96
N VAL A 66 -14.36 -10.43 -8.13
CA VAL A 66 -14.42 -8.98 -8.34
C VAL A 66 -15.78 -8.39 -7.95
N ASP A 67 -16.87 -9.09 -8.28
CA ASP A 67 -18.24 -8.63 -7.99
C ASP A 67 -18.67 -8.79 -6.54
N ARG A 68 -17.90 -9.54 -5.73
CA ARG A 68 -18.24 -9.73 -4.33
C ARG A 68 -17.88 -8.50 -3.50
N PRO A 69 -18.76 -8.02 -2.62
CA PRO A 69 -18.41 -6.99 -1.66
C PRO A 69 -17.24 -7.43 -0.80
N VAL A 70 -16.34 -6.49 -0.49
CA VAL A 70 -15.24 -6.74 0.41
C VAL A 70 -15.72 -7.03 1.83
N ASP A 71 -15.07 -7.98 2.49
CA ASP A 71 -15.27 -8.34 3.89
C ASP A 71 -13.94 -8.81 4.52
N ASP A 72 -13.95 -9.01 5.84
CA ASP A 72 -12.77 -9.48 6.59
C ASP A 72 -12.21 -10.79 6.04
N ALA A 73 -13.10 -11.72 5.70
CA ALA A 73 -12.69 -13.04 5.20
C ALA A 73 -11.95 -12.93 3.85
N MET A 74 -12.40 -12.03 2.97
CA MET A 74 -11.74 -11.76 1.69
C MET A 74 -10.36 -11.15 1.90
N ILE A 75 -10.24 -10.14 2.75
CA ILE A 75 -8.97 -9.44 3.04
C ILE A 75 -7.98 -10.42 3.69
N CYS A 76 -8.41 -11.19 4.68
CA CYS A 76 -7.59 -12.20 5.33
C CYS A 76 -7.17 -13.32 4.37
N SER A 77 -8.04 -13.72 3.44
CA SER A 77 -7.71 -14.73 2.43
C SER A 77 -6.66 -14.24 1.44
N MET A 78 -6.73 -12.97 0.99
CA MET A 78 -5.67 -12.37 0.15
C MET A 78 -4.33 -12.41 0.86
N HIS A 79 -4.29 -12.04 2.13
CA HIS A 79 -3.08 -12.09 2.95
C HIS A 79 -2.55 -13.52 3.10
N ALA A 80 -3.41 -14.48 3.42
CA ALA A 80 -3.04 -15.89 3.53
C ALA A 80 -2.43 -16.44 2.21
N ILE A 81 -3.01 -16.07 1.07
CA ILE A 81 -2.49 -16.49 -0.24
C ILE A 81 -1.11 -15.87 -0.47
N LEU A 82 -0.95 -14.56 -0.22
CA LEU A 82 0.31 -13.84 -0.43
C LEU A 82 1.46 -14.41 0.40
N LYS A 83 1.20 -14.82 1.63
CA LYS A 83 2.22 -15.26 2.57
C LYS A 83 2.41 -16.78 2.63
N ARG A 84 1.66 -17.55 1.86
CA ARG A 84 1.75 -19.01 1.87
C ARG A 84 3.14 -19.50 1.47
N GLY A 85 3.74 -20.34 2.30
CA GLY A 85 5.04 -20.97 2.06
C GLY A 85 6.25 -20.05 2.31
N THR A 86 6.04 -18.82 2.76
CA THR A 86 7.14 -17.91 3.13
C THR A 86 7.69 -18.24 4.52
N SER A 87 8.87 -17.71 4.82
CA SER A 87 9.46 -17.79 6.16
C SER A 87 8.54 -17.18 7.24
N GLN A 88 7.73 -16.20 6.88
CA GLN A 88 6.79 -15.57 7.80
C GLN A 88 5.61 -16.47 8.19
N GLU A 89 5.14 -17.34 7.28
CA GLU A 89 4.09 -18.30 7.63
C GLU A 89 4.57 -19.35 8.65
N GLN A 90 5.87 -19.60 8.70
CA GLN A 90 6.47 -20.55 9.66
C GLN A 90 6.50 -20.00 11.09
N ASP A 91 6.39 -18.71 11.28
CA ASP A 91 6.33 -18.05 12.58
C ASP A 91 4.88 -17.75 12.97
N PRO A 92 4.30 -18.49 13.96
CA PRO A 92 2.92 -18.29 14.38
C PRO A 92 2.62 -16.87 14.88
N ASP A 93 3.63 -16.15 15.36
CA ASP A 93 3.48 -14.78 15.86
C ASP A 93 3.17 -13.78 14.77
N ASN A 94 3.42 -14.12 13.51
CA ASN A 94 3.07 -13.27 12.35
C ASN A 94 1.59 -13.34 11.99
N ASN A 95 0.85 -14.31 12.52
CA ASN A 95 -0.59 -14.47 12.37
C ASN A 95 -1.07 -14.41 10.90
N VAL A 96 -0.38 -15.15 10.01
CA VAL A 96 -0.66 -15.14 8.58
C VAL A 96 -2.10 -15.56 8.30
N GLY A 97 -2.81 -14.77 7.51
CA GLY A 97 -4.22 -15.00 7.19
C GLY A 97 -5.21 -14.48 8.24
N ALA A 98 -4.73 -13.79 9.26
CA ALA A 98 -5.55 -13.11 10.26
C ALA A 98 -4.93 -11.76 10.64
N TYR A 99 -5.69 -10.89 11.28
CA TYR A 99 -5.20 -9.60 11.73
C TYR A 99 -4.08 -9.76 12.76
N LYS A 100 -3.16 -8.83 12.78
CA LYS A 100 -2.01 -8.83 13.70
C LYS A 100 -2.45 -8.93 15.16
N ALA A 101 -1.71 -9.73 15.92
CA ALA A 101 -1.92 -9.89 17.36
C ALA A 101 -0.96 -9.04 18.20
N ARG A 102 0.04 -8.41 17.57
CA ARG A 102 1.05 -7.56 18.20
C ARG A 102 1.25 -6.25 17.44
N PRO A 103 1.71 -5.18 18.11
CA PRO A 103 2.00 -3.92 17.46
C PRO A 103 3.08 -4.07 16.37
N ASN A 104 2.97 -3.27 15.32
CA ASN A 104 4.00 -3.09 14.32
C ASN A 104 4.12 -1.60 13.96
N VAL A 105 5.16 -1.26 13.23
CA VAL A 105 5.43 0.11 12.76
C VAL A 105 5.75 0.07 11.27
N ILE A 106 5.44 1.16 10.58
CA ILE A 106 5.78 1.34 9.16
C ILE A 106 7.09 2.13 9.06
N GLY A 107 7.98 1.68 8.18
CA GLY A 107 9.16 2.42 7.76
C GLY A 107 10.40 2.23 8.65
N GLY A 108 11.55 2.68 8.15
CA GLY A 108 12.85 2.53 8.78
C GLY A 108 13.14 3.59 9.85
N LEU A 109 13.96 4.61 9.52
CA LEU A 109 14.39 5.66 10.45
C LEU A 109 13.28 6.60 10.95
N LEU A 110 12.19 6.74 10.18
CA LEU A 110 11.00 7.52 10.55
C LEU A 110 9.84 6.54 10.78
N GLN A 111 9.84 5.89 11.92
CA GLN A 111 8.79 4.93 12.28
C GLN A 111 7.45 5.65 12.40
N GLU A 112 6.47 5.18 11.65
CA GLU A 112 5.08 5.60 11.77
C GLU A 112 4.28 4.52 12.51
N HIS A 113 3.53 4.95 13.52
CA HIS A 113 2.68 4.06 14.27
C HIS A 113 1.47 3.63 13.45
N THR A 114 1.09 2.38 13.62
CA THR A 114 -0.10 1.79 13.01
C THR A 114 -1.18 1.57 14.06
N VAL A 115 -2.39 1.24 13.65
CA VAL A 115 -3.47 0.90 14.59
C VAL A 115 -3.05 -0.26 15.50
N LEU A 116 -3.31 -0.16 16.80
CA LEU A 116 -3.00 -1.22 17.75
C LEU A 116 -3.78 -2.51 17.42
N ALA A 117 -3.16 -3.66 17.69
CA ALA A 117 -3.77 -4.96 17.41
C ALA A 117 -5.19 -5.11 17.99
N ALA A 118 -5.43 -4.61 19.20
CA ALA A 118 -6.73 -4.66 19.85
C ALA A 118 -7.82 -3.85 19.09
N ASP A 119 -7.44 -2.77 18.41
CA ASP A 119 -8.36 -1.86 17.73
C ASP A 119 -8.54 -2.22 16.25
N VAL A 120 -7.67 -3.07 15.69
CA VAL A 120 -7.73 -3.47 14.27
C VAL A 120 -9.12 -3.96 13.86
N PRO A 121 -9.83 -4.83 14.61
CA PRO A 121 -11.17 -5.28 14.19
C PRO A 121 -12.19 -4.13 14.09
N ALA A 122 -12.06 -3.10 14.92
CA ALA A 122 -12.92 -1.93 14.87
C ALA A 122 -12.56 -1.02 13.69
N ALA A 123 -11.27 -0.74 13.49
CA ALA A 123 -10.77 0.05 12.37
C ALA A 123 -11.10 -0.61 11.02
N MET A 124 -10.98 -1.92 10.92
CA MET A 124 -11.32 -2.65 9.68
C MET A 124 -12.81 -2.60 9.32
N ARG A 125 -13.71 -2.42 10.27
CA ARG A 125 -15.12 -2.15 9.94
C ARG A 125 -15.28 -0.85 9.16
N GLU A 126 -14.56 0.20 9.55
CA GLU A 126 -14.55 1.48 8.84
C GLU A 126 -13.88 1.37 7.47
N VAL A 127 -12.76 0.65 7.38
CA VAL A 127 -12.10 0.34 6.11
C VAL A 127 -13.05 -0.37 5.14
N ILE A 128 -13.72 -1.42 5.61
CA ILE A 128 -14.67 -2.20 4.81
C ILE A 128 -15.86 -1.34 4.39
N ALA A 129 -16.38 -0.49 5.28
CA ALA A 129 -17.45 0.44 4.96
C ALA A 129 -17.03 1.42 3.86
N ALA A 130 -15.86 2.04 3.98
CA ALA A 130 -15.32 2.96 2.97
C ALA A 130 -15.18 2.29 1.59
N HIS A 131 -14.70 1.03 1.54
CA HIS A 131 -14.60 0.28 0.28
C HIS A 131 -15.97 -0.13 -0.29
N ARG A 132 -16.94 -0.47 0.54
CA ARG A 132 -18.29 -0.81 0.08
C ARG A 132 -19.04 0.40 -0.49
N GLU A 133 -18.78 1.58 0.06
CA GLU A 133 -19.38 2.85 -0.36
C GLU A 133 -18.54 3.57 -1.43
N LEU A 134 -17.49 2.93 -1.93
CA LEU A 134 -16.58 3.49 -2.91
C LEU A 134 -17.31 3.97 -4.15
N LYS A 135 -16.97 5.17 -4.59
CA LYS A 135 -17.45 5.81 -5.82
C LYS A 135 -16.28 6.06 -6.75
N ASP A 136 -16.55 6.19 -8.05
CA ASP A 136 -15.53 6.63 -9.02
C ASP A 136 -15.31 8.14 -8.90
N ASP A 137 -14.80 8.56 -7.76
CA ASP A 137 -14.26 9.90 -7.55
C ASP A 137 -12.89 9.82 -6.90
N PRO A 138 -11.97 10.72 -7.26
CA PRO A 138 -10.56 10.63 -6.84
C PRO A 138 -10.37 10.64 -5.32
N PHE A 139 -11.19 11.42 -4.59
CA PHE A 139 -11.07 11.50 -3.14
C PHE A 139 -11.55 10.22 -2.46
N SER A 140 -12.71 9.68 -2.85
CA SER A 140 -13.24 8.44 -2.29
C SER A 140 -12.27 7.28 -2.47
N ILE A 141 -11.67 7.17 -3.66
CA ILE A 141 -10.68 6.14 -3.98
C ILE A 141 -9.42 6.28 -3.10
N ALA A 142 -8.86 7.49 -3.05
CA ALA A 142 -7.67 7.75 -2.27
C ALA A 142 -7.90 7.58 -0.77
N PHE A 143 -9.07 8.01 -0.26
CA PHE A 143 -9.43 7.88 1.15
C PHE A 143 -9.57 6.42 1.59
N ALA A 144 -10.30 5.60 0.82
CA ALA A 144 -10.47 4.18 1.16
C ALA A 144 -9.13 3.44 1.19
N HIS A 145 -8.28 3.71 0.20
CA HIS A 145 -6.94 3.13 0.13
C HIS A 145 -6.05 3.61 1.30
N TRP A 146 -6.01 4.91 1.56
CA TRP A 146 -5.26 5.49 2.67
C TRP A 146 -5.70 4.92 4.03
N LEU A 147 -7.01 4.74 4.22
CA LEU A 147 -7.55 4.22 5.48
C LEU A 147 -7.08 2.78 5.72
N PHE A 148 -7.02 1.95 4.69
CA PHE A 148 -6.45 0.60 4.78
C PHE A 148 -4.95 0.64 5.11
N GLU A 149 -4.18 1.42 4.34
CA GLU A 149 -2.71 1.50 4.50
C GLU A 149 -2.31 2.02 5.88
N THR A 150 -3.04 3.00 6.44
CA THR A 150 -2.77 3.52 7.79
C THR A 150 -3.28 2.61 8.90
N THR A 151 -4.35 1.85 8.68
CA THR A 151 -4.81 0.83 9.63
C THR A 151 -3.79 -0.28 9.78
N HIS A 152 -3.16 -0.68 8.69
CA HIS A 152 -2.07 -1.66 8.66
C HIS A 152 -2.42 -2.94 9.43
N PRO A 153 -3.48 -3.66 8.98
CA PRO A 153 -4.13 -4.71 9.80
C PRO A 153 -3.29 -5.96 10.01
N PHE A 154 -2.28 -6.22 9.18
CA PHE A 154 -1.43 -7.39 9.25
C PHE A 154 -0.06 -7.07 9.82
N PHE A 155 0.69 -8.08 10.26
CA PHE A 155 2.06 -7.88 10.71
C PHE A 155 3.00 -7.45 9.58
N ASP A 156 2.82 -8.03 8.39
CA ASP A 156 3.51 -7.67 7.14
C ASP A 156 2.58 -7.92 5.94
N GLY A 157 2.94 -7.46 4.74
CA GLY A 157 2.17 -7.66 3.51
C GLY A 157 1.00 -6.71 3.31
N ASN A 158 0.84 -5.70 4.16
CA ASN A 158 -0.27 -4.75 4.09
C ASN A 158 -0.31 -4.00 2.75
N GLY A 159 0.80 -3.42 2.31
CA GLY A 159 0.85 -2.69 1.03
C GLY A 159 0.43 -3.56 -0.16
N ARG A 160 0.86 -4.82 -0.20
CA ARG A 160 0.46 -5.76 -1.27
C ARG A 160 -1.03 -6.07 -1.24
N VAL A 161 -1.59 -6.35 -0.06
CA VAL A 161 -3.04 -6.55 0.11
C VAL A 161 -3.81 -5.29 -0.24
N GLY A 162 -3.38 -4.12 0.25
CA GLY A 162 -4.03 -2.83 0.00
C GLY A 162 -4.08 -2.48 -1.49
N ARG A 163 -2.98 -2.69 -2.21
CA ARG A 163 -2.94 -2.46 -3.65
C ARG A 163 -3.80 -3.44 -4.45
N LEU A 164 -3.83 -4.73 -4.07
CA LEU A 164 -4.75 -5.72 -4.66
C LEU A 164 -6.21 -5.36 -4.38
N LEU A 165 -6.52 -4.94 -3.15
CA LEU A 165 -7.85 -4.52 -2.75
C LEU A 165 -8.31 -3.29 -3.55
N LEU A 166 -7.43 -2.29 -3.70
CA LEU A 166 -7.70 -1.11 -4.51
C LEU A 166 -8.02 -1.50 -5.96
N PHE A 167 -7.20 -2.33 -6.58
CA PHE A 167 -7.40 -2.80 -7.95
C PHE A 167 -8.75 -3.52 -8.10
N LYS A 168 -9.07 -4.42 -7.19
CA LYS A 168 -10.32 -5.17 -7.15
C LYS A 168 -11.53 -4.26 -7.03
N GLU A 169 -11.50 -3.31 -6.10
CA GLU A 169 -12.64 -2.44 -5.85
C GLU A 169 -12.89 -1.46 -7.00
N LEU A 170 -11.83 -0.99 -7.68
CA LEU A 170 -12.00 -0.19 -8.88
C LEU A 170 -12.70 -0.98 -10.00
N LEU A 171 -12.30 -2.24 -10.22
CA LEU A 171 -13.02 -3.11 -11.17
C LEU A 171 -14.49 -3.32 -10.77
N ARG A 172 -14.77 -3.49 -9.47
CA ARG A 172 -16.15 -3.71 -8.99
C ARG A 172 -17.09 -2.54 -9.27
N ILE A 173 -16.55 -1.32 -9.29
CA ILE A 173 -17.33 -0.10 -9.57
C ILE A 173 -17.23 0.36 -11.03
N ASP A 174 -16.74 -0.49 -11.92
CA ASP A 174 -16.48 -0.18 -13.34
C ASP A 174 -15.53 1.01 -13.57
N ALA A 175 -14.69 1.34 -12.58
CA ALA A 175 -13.66 2.35 -12.72
C ALA A 175 -12.38 1.76 -13.31
N MET A 176 -11.60 2.59 -14.02
CA MET A 176 -10.29 2.18 -14.53
C MET A 176 -9.37 1.84 -13.37
N PRO A 177 -8.88 0.59 -13.27
CA PRO A 177 -7.91 0.23 -12.25
C PRO A 177 -6.54 0.86 -12.51
N MET A 178 -5.60 0.65 -11.57
CA MET A 178 -4.24 1.16 -11.69
C MET A 178 -3.23 0.18 -11.10
N VAL A 179 -2.00 0.27 -11.58
CA VAL A 179 -0.83 -0.41 -10.99
C VAL A 179 0.13 0.67 -10.53
N ILE A 180 0.31 0.79 -9.22
CA ILE A 180 1.24 1.77 -8.65
C ILE A 180 2.66 1.30 -8.95
N GLN A 181 3.42 2.13 -9.66
CA GLN A 181 4.76 1.78 -10.11
C GLN A 181 5.80 2.05 -9.02
N ASP A 182 6.75 1.12 -8.84
CA ASP A 182 7.83 1.24 -7.85
C ASP A 182 8.67 2.52 -8.06
N ARG A 183 8.91 2.92 -9.29
CA ARG A 183 9.62 4.19 -9.60
C ARG A 183 8.95 5.42 -8.97
N ASN A 184 7.67 5.37 -8.70
CA ASN A 184 6.89 6.44 -8.07
C ASN A 184 6.67 6.21 -6.57
N ARG A 185 7.34 5.20 -5.98
CA ARG A 185 7.24 4.85 -4.55
C ARG A 185 7.39 6.05 -3.62
N GLY A 186 8.32 6.95 -3.93
CA GLY A 186 8.54 8.16 -3.12
C GLY A 186 7.33 9.10 -3.09
N LEU A 187 6.67 9.30 -4.23
CA LEU A 187 5.45 10.13 -4.34
C LEU A 187 4.26 9.45 -3.64
N TYR A 188 4.11 8.15 -3.84
CA TYR A 188 3.07 7.35 -3.22
C TYR A 188 3.17 7.34 -1.69
N VAL A 189 4.34 7.06 -1.13
CA VAL A 189 4.57 7.07 0.33
C VAL A 189 4.37 8.47 0.91
N ARG A 190 4.84 9.53 0.22
CA ARG A 190 4.55 10.91 0.61
C ARG A 190 3.05 11.18 0.62
N GLY A 191 2.35 10.74 -0.42
CA GLY A 191 0.90 10.89 -0.54
C GLY A 191 0.16 10.25 0.64
N LEU A 192 0.53 9.03 1.02
CA LEU A 192 -0.04 8.34 2.19
C LEU A 192 0.23 9.09 3.49
N ARG A 193 1.48 9.55 3.69
CA ARG A 193 1.88 10.26 4.91
C ARG A 193 1.17 11.60 5.06
N GLU A 194 1.07 12.36 3.99
CA GLU A 194 0.53 13.72 4.01
C GLU A 194 -0.98 13.77 3.78
N PHE A 195 -1.64 12.64 3.52
CA PHE A 195 -3.05 12.61 3.13
C PHE A 195 -3.95 13.38 4.10
N GLY A 196 -3.74 13.24 5.37
CA GLY A 196 -4.55 13.93 6.39
C GLY A 196 -4.51 15.46 6.29
N ARG A 197 -3.46 16.04 5.72
CA ARG A 197 -3.27 17.48 5.53
C ARG A 197 -3.47 17.90 4.09
N THR A 198 -2.95 17.12 3.17
CA THR A 198 -2.88 17.45 1.74
C THR A 198 -3.24 16.20 0.91
N PRO A 199 -4.52 15.82 0.85
CA PRO A 199 -4.99 14.64 0.11
C PRO A 199 -4.55 14.65 -1.35
N GLY A 200 -4.40 15.82 -1.96
CA GLY A 200 -4.00 15.99 -3.35
C GLY A 200 -2.73 15.24 -3.72
N TYR A 201 -1.76 15.11 -2.84
CA TYR A 201 -0.53 14.36 -3.16
C TYR A 201 -0.79 12.88 -3.48
N LEU A 202 -1.64 12.21 -2.70
CA LEU A 202 -2.02 10.83 -3.00
C LEU A 202 -2.93 10.77 -4.21
N ILE A 203 -3.92 11.64 -4.28
CA ILE A 203 -4.89 11.72 -5.38
C ILE A 203 -4.16 11.89 -6.71
N ASP A 204 -3.28 12.89 -6.84
CA ASP A 204 -2.52 13.14 -8.06
C ASP A 204 -1.64 11.95 -8.45
N THR A 205 -1.03 11.29 -7.45
CA THR A 205 -0.23 10.08 -7.70
C THR A 205 -1.10 8.96 -8.25
N LEU A 206 -2.26 8.67 -7.63
CA LEU A 206 -3.16 7.62 -8.07
C LEU A 206 -3.75 7.92 -9.46
N LEU A 207 -4.10 9.17 -9.75
CA LEU A 207 -4.58 9.59 -11.07
C LEU A 207 -3.50 9.40 -12.14
N ALA A 208 -2.25 9.78 -11.86
CA ALA A 208 -1.13 9.56 -12.78
C ALA A 208 -0.90 8.07 -13.06
N GLU A 209 -0.97 7.21 -12.04
CA GLU A 209 -0.84 5.76 -12.23
C GLU A 209 -2.03 5.15 -13.00
N ARG A 210 -3.23 5.68 -12.81
CA ARG A 210 -4.41 5.30 -13.59
C ARG A 210 -4.23 5.66 -15.07
N ASP A 211 -3.69 6.83 -15.36
CA ASP A 211 -3.42 7.25 -16.75
C ASP A 211 -2.36 6.38 -17.42
N VAL A 212 -1.31 5.99 -16.69
CA VAL A 212 -0.30 5.05 -17.21
C VAL A 212 -0.93 3.70 -17.50
N TYR A 213 -1.73 3.16 -16.58
CA TYR A 213 -2.37 1.86 -16.76
C TYR A 213 -3.39 1.89 -17.92
N ARG A 214 -4.13 3.00 -18.06
CA ARG A 214 -5.02 3.23 -19.21
C ARG A 214 -4.27 3.10 -20.53
N GLY A 215 -3.10 3.72 -20.67
CA GLY A 215 -2.28 3.62 -21.88
C GLY A 215 -1.89 2.18 -22.20
N ILE A 216 -1.64 1.35 -21.19
CA ILE A 216 -1.39 -0.10 -21.37
C ILE A 216 -2.64 -0.81 -21.90
N VAL A 217 -3.79 -0.54 -21.28
CA VAL A 217 -5.08 -1.15 -21.68
C VAL A 217 -5.45 -0.74 -23.11
N GLU A 218 -5.32 0.53 -23.48
CA GLU A 218 -5.57 1.04 -24.83
C GLU A 218 -4.68 0.36 -25.87
N THR A 219 -3.41 0.15 -25.54
CA THR A 219 -2.47 -0.52 -26.45
C THR A 219 -2.86 -1.97 -26.69
N MET A 220 -3.41 -2.65 -25.66
CA MET A 220 -3.74 -4.07 -25.71
C MET A 220 -5.17 -4.38 -26.14
N ALA A 221 -6.10 -3.44 -25.99
CA ALA A 221 -7.50 -3.61 -26.30
C ALA A 221 -8.14 -2.29 -26.82
N PRO A 222 -7.65 -1.74 -27.93
CA PRO A 222 -8.03 -0.41 -28.41
C PRO A 222 -9.54 -0.26 -28.67
N ASP A 223 -10.19 -1.34 -29.13
CA ASP A 223 -11.61 -1.31 -29.52
C ASP A 223 -12.58 -1.59 -28.37
N ARG A 224 -12.09 -1.81 -27.16
CA ARG A 224 -12.91 -2.24 -26.00
C ARG A 224 -12.84 -1.28 -24.82
N THR A 225 -12.15 -0.15 -24.98
CA THR A 225 -11.92 0.77 -23.88
C THR A 225 -12.78 2.02 -24.09
N SER A 226 -13.68 2.27 -23.15
CA SER A 226 -14.33 3.58 -23.01
C SER A 226 -14.11 4.08 -21.59
N TYR A 227 -13.89 5.37 -21.42
CA TYR A 227 -13.69 5.98 -20.11
C TYR A 227 -14.19 7.40 -20.07
N THR A 228 -14.57 7.83 -18.87
CA THR A 228 -14.92 9.21 -18.61
C THR A 228 -13.76 9.88 -17.87
N TYR A 229 -13.42 11.08 -18.29
CA TYR A 229 -12.44 11.90 -17.56
C TYR A 229 -13.13 12.55 -16.38
N HIS A 230 -12.47 12.50 -15.23
CA HIS A 230 -12.80 13.31 -14.08
C HIS A 230 -11.79 14.46 -14.00
N ASP A 231 -12.27 15.64 -13.62
CA ASP A 231 -11.40 16.75 -13.32
C ASP A 231 -10.46 16.41 -12.16
N ALA A 232 -9.28 17.03 -12.17
CA ALA A 232 -8.37 16.92 -11.04
C ALA A 232 -9.07 17.38 -9.76
N TRP A 233 -8.81 16.68 -8.65
CA TRP A 233 -9.37 17.09 -7.38
C TRP A 233 -8.70 18.38 -6.89
N ASP A 234 -9.46 19.46 -6.76
CA ASP A 234 -9.03 20.79 -6.32
C ASP A 234 -9.59 21.16 -4.93
N GLY A 235 -10.21 20.19 -4.25
CA GLY A 235 -10.85 20.39 -2.96
C GLY A 235 -9.88 20.81 -1.87
N VAL A 236 -10.35 21.70 -0.98
CA VAL A 236 -9.64 22.13 0.21
C VAL A 236 -10.16 21.38 1.42
N VAL A 237 -9.26 20.83 2.22
CA VAL A 237 -9.59 20.14 3.47
C VAL A 237 -9.66 21.17 4.58
N ALA A 238 -10.87 21.47 5.07
CA ALA A 238 -11.08 22.41 6.15
C ALA A 238 -10.51 21.94 7.50
N ARG A 239 -10.43 20.62 7.69
CA ARG A 239 -9.83 19.97 8.88
C ARG A 239 -8.93 18.85 8.42
N ARG A 240 -7.88 18.58 9.21
CA ARG A 240 -7.04 17.39 9.00
C ARG A 240 -7.91 16.13 9.01
N ILE A 241 -7.73 15.28 7.99
CA ILE A 241 -8.33 13.96 7.95
C ILE A 241 -7.49 13.06 8.85
N GLU A 242 -8.13 12.38 9.79
CA GLU A 242 -7.46 11.51 10.75
C GLU A 242 -8.08 10.11 10.67
N ASN A 243 -7.26 9.09 10.83
CA ASN A 243 -7.73 7.77 11.19
C ASN A 243 -7.92 7.78 12.73
N PRO A 244 -9.17 7.74 13.23
CA PRO A 244 -9.44 7.92 14.65
C PRO A 244 -8.77 6.84 15.53
N TYR A 245 -8.56 5.66 14.98
CA TYR A 245 -7.93 4.55 15.69
C TYR A 245 -6.42 4.73 15.85
N LEU A 246 -5.75 5.47 14.94
CA LEU A 246 -4.32 5.78 15.09
C LEU A 246 -4.06 6.69 16.29
N LYS A 247 -4.87 7.73 16.45
CA LYS A 247 -4.67 8.73 17.51
C LYS A 247 -4.95 8.13 18.88
N HIS A 248 -6.08 7.44 19.03
CA HIS A 248 -6.50 6.88 20.32
C HIS A 248 -5.57 5.78 20.83
N ALA A 249 -5.09 4.94 19.91
CA ALA A 249 -4.28 3.78 20.23
C ALA A 249 -2.93 4.13 20.88
N TRP A 250 -2.32 5.25 20.49
CA TRP A 250 -0.97 5.61 20.94
C TRP A 250 -0.94 6.64 22.06
N ASP A 251 -2.01 7.41 22.22
CA ASP A 251 -2.17 8.34 23.36
C ASP A 251 -2.39 7.60 24.68
N GLU A 252 -2.94 6.35 24.64
CA GLU A 252 -3.17 5.50 25.82
C GLU A 252 -1.98 4.62 26.20
N LEU A 253 -1.06 4.37 25.26
CA LEU A 253 0.17 3.64 25.49
C LEU A 253 1.29 4.63 25.79
N ASP A 254 1.46 4.99 27.05
CA ASP A 254 2.67 5.65 27.55
C ASP A 254 3.87 4.67 27.51
N ILE A 255 4.20 4.19 26.29
CA ILE A 255 5.28 3.22 26.05
C ILE A 255 6.65 3.86 26.30
N PHE A 256 6.73 5.16 26.19
CA PHE A 256 7.90 5.94 26.55
C PHE A 256 7.50 6.82 27.76
N GLY A 257 7.56 6.23 28.94
CA GLY A 257 7.38 6.99 30.18
C GLY A 257 7.96 8.38 30.05
N ALA A 258 7.12 9.39 30.21
CA ALA A 258 7.38 10.81 30.21
C ALA A 258 8.82 11.20 29.84
N CYS A 259 9.11 11.44 28.57
CA CYS A 259 10.16 12.39 28.24
C CYS A 259 9.66 13.72 28.81
N GLY A 260 10.12 14.03 30.01
CA GLY A 260 9.84 15.30 30.69
C GLY A 260 10.06 16.45 29.74
N ASP A 261 9.29 17.51 29.91
CA ASP A 261 9.41 18.82 29.25
C ASP A 261 10.86 19.35 29.30
N GLY A 262 11.73 18.72 28.55
CA GLY A 262 13.07 19.17 28.27
C GLY A 262 13.00 20.08 27.05
N ALA A 263 12.87 21.39 27.30
CA ALA A 263 13.09 22.39 26.29
C ALA A 263 14.37 22.04 25.50
N VAL A 264 14.22 21.72 24.21
CA VAL A 264 15.34 21.57 23.30
C VAL A 264 16.06 22.92 23.26
N PRO A 265 17.32 23.05 23.71
CA PRO A 265 18.04 24.31 23.59
C PRO A 265 18.19 24.63 22.10
N GLY A 266 17.66 25.78 21.70
CA GLY A 266 17.86 26.31 20.34
C GLY A 266 19.36 26.41 20.00
N PRO A 267 19.73 26.33 18.70
CA PRO A 267 21.11 26.49 18.30
C PRO A 267 21.65 27.82 18.76
N PRO A 268 22.94 27.89 19.18
CA PRO A 268 23.53 29.11 19.70
C PRO A 268 23.47 30.21 18.64
N MET A 269 22.89 31.35 19.01
CA MET A 269 22.89 32.56 18.20
C MET A 269 24.35 32.94 17.90
N ARG A 270 24.71 33.05 16.66
CA ARG A 270 26.02 33.55 16.23
C ARG A 270 26.17 35.00 16.73
N GLY A 271 27.10 35.15 17.64
CA GLY A 271 27.52 36.47 18.13
C GLY A 271 28.08 37.30 16.99
N ASP A 272 27.59 38.53 17.00
CA ASP A 272 28.02 39.67 16.19
C ASP A 272 29.51 39.94 16.43
N VAL A 273 30.37 39.68 15.46
CA VAL A 273 31.77 40.16 15.49
C VAL A 273 31.82 41.50 14.79
N ARG A 274 31.50 42.55 15.54
CA ARG A 274 31.90 43.93 15.13
C ARG A 274 33.36 44.11 15.50
N GLY A 275 34.10 44.60 14.52
CA GLY A 275 35.49 44.86 14.54
C GLY A 275 36.00 45.87 15.55
N ARG A 276 37.28 45.81 15.78
CA ARG A 276 38.09 47.01 16.08
C ARG A 276 39.47 46.83 15.47
N ALA A 277 39.81 47.92 14.74
CA ALA A 277 41.15 48.45 14.39
C ALA A 277 42.14 47.54 13.73
#